data_dc21f95bd782943669378d32a8b8fad2
#
_entry.id   dc21f95bd782943669378d32a8b8fad2
#
_cell.length_a   1.000
_cell.length_b   1.000
_cell.length_c   1.000
_cell.angle_alpha   90.00
_cell.angle_beta   90.00
_cell.angle_gamma   90.00
#
_symmetry.space_group_name_H-M   'P 1'
#
loop_
_entity.id
_entity.type
_entity.pdbx_description
1 polymer ?
#
loop_
_entity_poly.entity_id
_entity_poly.type
_entity_poly.pdbx_seq_one_letter_code
_entity_poly.pdbx_strand_id
1 'polypeptide(L)'
;IFARPHSKEKAEAFAKQYNIAEVYTDYEKLLTETAADTVYIGLINSAHYSYAKQALLHGKNVILEKPFTGFYNEAQELQQIAEENKLFIFEAVTVLHNEVFYEMKKNVEKLGTLRMALCNYSQYPSRYDAYLEGDITHSFDPAYYGGALYDINVYNIHYCVGLFGEPKDVNYYPNIGPNGIDTSGTLVLVYDGFSAVCTGSKDSDSPGYVSIQGEKGFMKIDSKPNIA
;
A
#
# COMPACT_ATOMS: atom_id res chain seq x y z
N ILE A 1 1.73 13.80 18.35
CA ILE A 1 0.75 13.43 17.30
C ILE A 1 0.35 14.68 16.50
N PHE A 2 0.20 14.56 15.19
CA PHE A 2 -0.38 15.58 14.31
C PHE A 2 -1.80 15.24 13.92
N ALA A 3 -2.68 16.22 13.91
CA ALA A 3 -4.01 16.11 13.34
C ALA A 3 -4.40 17.41 12.62
N ARG A 4 -5.19 17.31 11.56
CA ARG A 4 -5.74 18.50 10.90
C ARG A 4 -6.61 19.29 11.88
N PRO A 5 -6.71 20.63 11.77
CA PRO A 5 -7.39 21.49 12.75
C PRO A 5 -8.80 21.00 13.15
N HIS A 6 -9.60 20.53 12.19
CA HIS A 6 -10.94 20.02 12.44
C HIS A 6 -10.99 18.69 13.23
N SER A 7 -9.87 18.02 13.40
CA SER A 7 -9.73 16.75 14.14
C SER A 7 -8.99 16.92 15.47
N LYS A 8 -8.74 18.15 15.92
CA LYS A 8 -7.96 18.46 17.12
C LYS A 8 -8.51 17.75 18.36
N GLU A 9 -9.80 17.86 18.63
CA GLU A 9 -10.44 17.23 19.80
C GLU A 9 -10.28 15.70 19.82
N LYS A 10 -10.38 15.06 18.64
CA LYS A 10 -10.14 13.62 18.52
C LYS A 10 -8.69 13.26 18.81
N ALA A 11 -7.76 14.07 18.34
CA ALA A 11 -6.33 13.86 18.59
C ALA A 11 -5.98 14.05 20.08
N GLU A 12 -6.56 15.03 20.74
CA GLU A 12 -6.38 15.28 22.17
C GLU A 12 -6.96 14.11 23.02
N ALA A 13 -8.14 13.61 22.66
CA ALA A 13 -8.73 12.45 23.31
C ALA A 13 -7.85 11.19 23.12
N PHE A 14 -7.34 10.98 21.92
CA PHE A 14 -6.44 9.87 21.59
C PHE A 14 -5.11 10.01 22.36
N ALA A 15 -4.53 11.21 22.37
CA ALA A 15 -3.29 11.48 23.09
C ALA A 15 -3.44 11.18 24.60
N LYS A 16 -4.56 11.57 25.21
CA LYS A 16 -4.87 11.26 26.59
C LYS A 16 -5.00 9.75 26.84
N GLN A 17 -5.66 9.02 25.94
CA GLN A 17 -5.85 7.58 26.05
C GLN A 17 -4.53 6.80 26.00
N TYR A 18 -3.58 7.26 25.17
CA TYR A 18 -2.32 6.56 24.92
C TYR A 18 -1.11 7.25 25.55
N ASN A 19 -1.30 8.23 26.43
CA ASN A 19 -0.25 9.00 27.10
C ASN A 19 0.73 9.66 26.12
N ILE A 20 0.23 10.21 25.01
CA ILE A 20 1.04 10.96 24.04
C ILE A 20 1.19 12.40 24.54
N ALA A 21 2.43 12.85 24.72
CA ALA A 21 2.73 14.12 25.38
C ALA A 21 2.32 15.37 24.57
N GLU A 22 2.37 15.29 23.24
CA GLU A 22 2.24 16.47 22.39
C GLU A 22 1.21 16.27 21.29
N VAL A 23 0.37 17.32 21.08
CA VAL A 23 -0.63 17.37 20.01
C VAL A 23 -0.44 18.63 19.20
N TYR A 24 -0.22 18.46 17.89
CA TYR A 24 -0.02 19.54 16.93
C TYR A 24 -1.16 19.58 15.92
N THR A 25 -1.54 20.77 15.51
CA THR A 25 -2.45 21.02 14.37
C THR A 25 -1.78 21.77 13.24
N ASP A 26 -0.53 22.15 13.43
CA ASP A 26 0.37 22.73 12.46
C ASP A 26 1.50 21.71 12.22
N TYR A 27 1.67 21.26 10.97
CA TYR A 27 2.65 20.21 10.66
C TYR A 27 4.08 20.73 10.68
N GLU A 28 4.30 21.95 10.21
CA GLU A 28 5.61 22.61 10.25
C GLU A 28 6.10 22.75 11.69
N LYS A 29 5.18 23.14 12.57
CA LYS A 29 5.46 23.26 13.99
C LYS A 29 5.81 21.91 14.63
N LEU A 30 5.07 20.85 14.27
CA LEU A 30 5.44 19.50 14.70
C LEU A 30 6.85 19.15 14.26
N LEU A 31 7.20 19.35 13.00
CA LEU A 31 8.50 18.96 12.44
C LEU A 31 9.68 19.71 13.09
N THR A 32 9.46 20.96 13.49
CA THR A 32 10.49 21.80 14.09
C THR A 32 10.63 21.65 15.60
N GLU A 33 9.55 21.38 16.31
CA GLU A 33 9.54 21.34 17.79
C GLU A 33 9.67 19.93 18.37
N THR A 34 9.23 18.88 17.64
CA THR A 34 9.28 17.52 18.17
C THR A 34 10.70 16.97 18.30
N ALA A 35 10.95 16.27 19.41
CA ALA A 35 12.19 15.52 19.60
C ALA A 35 12.24 14.19 18.81
N ALA A 36 11.14 13.77 18.17
CA ALA A 36 11.10 12.56 17.37
C ALA A 36 12.00 12.67 16.13
N ASP A 37 12.75 11.64 15.81
CA ASP A 37 13.60 11.52 14.63
C ASP A 37 12.88 10.85 13.44
N THR A 38 11.71 10.28 13.68
CA THR A 38 10.94 9.51 12.71
C THR A 38 9.46 9.92 12.75
N VAL A 39 8.86 10.08 11.57
CA VAL A 39 7.45 10.41 11.40
C VAL A 39 6.73 9.27 10.71
N TYR A 40 5.68 8.74 11.34
CA TYR A 40 4.73 7.84 10.69
C TYR A 40 3.60 8.65 10.05
N ILE A 41 3.35 8.43 8.77
CA ILE A 41 2.34 9.17 7.99
C ILE A 41 1.23 8.22 7.56
N GLY A 42 0.07 8.30 8.26
CA GLY A 42 -1.16 7.56 7.98
C GLY A 42 -2.29 8.49 7.55
N LEU A 43 -2.05 9.31 6.55
CA LEU A 43 -3.03 10.24 5.97
C LEU A 43 -3.76 9.61 4.77
N ILE A 44 -4.61 10.38 4.11
CA ILE A 44 -5.19 9.99 2.82
C ILE A 44 -4.11 9.92 1.74
N ASN A 45 -4.24 9.01 0.78
CA ASN A 45 -3.18 8.70 -0.18
C ASN A 45 -2.62 9.93 -0.92
N SER A 46 -3.49 10.86 -1.33
CA SER A 46 -3.08 12.09 -2.03
C SER A 46 -2.26 13.07 -1.17
N ALA A 47 -2.21 12.88 0.14
CA ALA A 47 -1.38 13.69 1.04
C ALA A 47 0.00 13.08 1.31
N HIS A 48 0.22 11.81 0.98
CA HIS A 48 1.43 11.08 1.31
C HIS A 48 2.69 11.79 0.85
N TYR A 49 2.78 12.09 -0.44
CA TYR A 49 3.96 12.74 -1.02
C TYR A 49 4.30 14.06 -0.34
N SER A 50 3.34 14.98 -0.22
CA SER A 50 3.60 16.32 0.30
C SER A 50 4.05 16.33 1.76
N TYR A 51 3.46 15.47 2.60
CA TYR A 51 3.82 15.36 4.01
C TYR A 51 5.15 14.61 4.21
N ALA A 52 5.41 13.55 3.42
CA ALA A 52 6.67 12.84 3.47
C ALA A 52 7.84 13.74 3.03
N LYS A 53 7.66 14.50 1.95
CA LYS A 53 8.67 15.45 1.46
C LYS A 53 9.03 16.48 2.52
N GLN A 54 8.03 17.09 3.17
CA GLN A 54 8.28 18.05 4.24
C GLN A 54 9.05 17.41 5.40
N ALA A 55 8.66 16.20 5.84
CA ALA A 55 9.34 15.51 6.93
C ALA A 55 10.83 15.24 6.60
N LEU A 56 11.12 14.73 5.40
CA LEU A 56 12.49 14.48 4.95
C LEU A 56 13.32 15.77 4.90
N LEU A 57 12.77 16.86 4.37
CA LEU A 57 13.45 18.16 4.32
C LEU A 57 13.73 18.75 5.70
N HIS A 58 12.99 18.34 6.74
CA HIS A 58 13.24 18.68 8.14
C HIS A 58 14.12 17.65 8.87
N GLY A 59 14.80 16.79 8.15
CA GLY A 59 15.72 15.81 8.74
C GLY A 59 15.06 14.68 9.50
N LYS A 60 13.78 14.37 9.21
CA LYS A 60 13.06 13.25 9.82
C LYS A 60 13.05 12.03 8.91
N ASN A 61 13.30 10.84 9.47
CA ASN A 61 12.99 9.60 8.81
C ASN A 61 11.46 9.45 8.64
N VAL A 62 11.03 8.68 7.64
CA VAL A 62 9.62 8.54 7.31
C VAL A 62 9.22 7.07 7.23
N ILE A 63 8.11 6.73 7.88
CA ILE A 63 7.34 5.52 7.62
C ILE A 63 6.02 5.97 7.00
N LEU A 64 5.82 5.65 5.72
CA LEU A 64 4.70 6.13 4.92
C LEU A 64 3.71 4.99 4.65
N GLU A 65 2.43 5.21 4.95
CA GLU A 65 1.40 4.23 4.64
C GLU A 65 1.32 3.90 3.14
N LYS A 66 0.83 2.69 2.87
CA LYS A 66 0.54 2.25 1.50
C LYS A 66 -0.73 2.97 0.97
N PRO A 67 -0.86 3.19 -0.34
CA PRO A 67 0.20 3.13 -1.34
C PRO A 67 1.21 4.24 -1.13
N PHE A 68 2.48 3.98 -1.45
CA PHE A 68 3.59 4.90 -1.16
C PHE A 68 3.35 6.31 -1.67
N THR A 69 3.08 6.46 -2.97
CA THR A 69 2.70 7.72 -3.62
C THR A 69 1.68 7.47 -4.75
N GLY A 70 1.10 8.55 -5.28
CA GLY A 70 0.21 8.48 -6.43
C GLY A 70 0.93 8.32 -7.77
N PHE A 71 2.19 8.80 -7.86
CA PHE A 71 2.96 8.80 -9.09
C PHE A 71 4.40 8.34 -8.86
N TYR A 72 4.97 7.70 -9.87
CA TYR A 72 6.34 7.18 -9.83
C TYR A 72 7.39 8.28 -9.60
N ASN A 73 7.25 9.43 -10.25
CA ASN A 73 8.17 10.56 -10.07
C ASN A 73 8.16 11.12 -8.64
N GLU A 74 7.03 11.07 -7.94
CA GLU A 74 6.93 11.45 -6.53
C GLU A 74 7.74 10.48 -5.65
N ALA A 75 7.63 9.17 -5.91
CA ALA A 75 8.40 8.15 -5.20
C ALA A 75 9.91 8.33 -5.43
N GLN A 76 10.32 8.58 -6.67
CA GLN A 76 11.72 8.84 -7.01
C GLN A 76 12.26 10.07 -6.29
N GLU A 77 11.50 11.17 -6.25
CA GLU A 77 11.92 12.39 -5.57
C GLU A 77 12.05 12.17 -4.06
N LEU A 78 11.11 11.47 -3.42
CA LEU A 78 11.21 11.16 -2.00
C LEU A 78 12.45 10.30 -1.69
N GLN A 79 12.73 9.30 -2.52
CA GLN A 79 13.91 8.48 -2.38
C GLN A 79 15.18 9.32 -2.51
N GLN A 80 15.27 10.18 -3.53
CA GLN A 80 16.41 11.06 -3.74
C GLN A 80 16.65 11.98 -2.54
N ILE A 81 15.60 12.63 -2.03
CA ILE A 81 15.71 13.51 -0.84
C ILE A 81 16.20 12.72 0.37
N ALA A 82 15.69 11.52 0.59
CA ALA A 82 16.11 10.67 1.70
C ALA A 82 17.61 10.30 1.59
N GLU A 83 18.07 9.88 0.41
CA GLU A 83 19.47 9.52 0.15
C GLU A 83 20.41 10.72 0.34
N GLU A 84 20.09 11.88 -0.25
CA GLU A 84 20.89 13.12 -0.13
C GLU A 84 21.04 13.57 1.32
N ASN A 85 20.01 13.39 2.15
CA ASN A 85 20.01 13.78 3.56
C ASN A 85 20.41 12.63 4.51
N LYS A 86 20.76 11.45 4.00
CA LYS A 86 21.10 10.24 4.78
C LYS A 86 20.00 9.82 5.74
N LEU A 87 18.76 9.92 5.27
CA LEU A 87 17.55 9.52 6.00
C LEU A 87 16.98 8.22 5.44
N PHE A 88 16.11 7.61 6.22
CA PHE A 88 15.35 6.44 5.81
C PHE A 88 13.92 6.83 5.46
N ILE A 89 13.39 6.23 4.40
CA ILE A 89 11.98 6.23 4.07
C ILE A 89 11.53 4.81 3.78
N PHE A 90 10.44 4.38 4.42
CA PHE A 90 9.88 3.03 4.27
C PHE A 90 8.39 3.13 3.95
N GLU A 91 7.93 2.26 3.06
CA GLU A 91 6.50 2.02 2.89
C GLU A 91 6.00 1.04 3.95
N ALA A 92 4.91 1.39 4.64
CA ALA A 92 4.28 0.56 5.66
C ALA A 92 3.43 -0.55 5.02
N VAL A 93 4.08 -1.46 4.33
CA VAL A 93 3.44 -2.61 3.69
C VAL A 93 3.69 -3.89 4.49
N THR A 94 2.66 -4.40 5.14
CA THR A 94 2.77 -5.52 6.10
C THR A 94 3.17 -6.84 5.44
N VAL A 95 2.75 -7.06 4.20
CA VAL A 95 2.95 -8.33 3.48
C VAL A 95 4.42 -8.74 3.36
N LEU A 96 5.34 -7.80 3.23
CA LEU A 96 6.76 -8.08 3.10
C LEU A 96 7.46 -8.41 4.43
N HIS A 97 6.77 -8.26 5.55
CA HIS A 97 7.33 -8.41 6.90
C HIS A 97 6.72 -9.56 7.70
N ASN A 98 5.92 -10.43 7.07
CA ASN A 98 5.35 -11.60 7.75
C ASN A 98 6.18 -12.88 7.51
N GLU A 99 6.07 -13.83 8.44
CA GLU A 99 6.84 -15.08 8.40
C GLU A 99 6.51 -15.93 7.16
N VAL A 100 5.25 -15.93 6.73
CA VAL A 100 4.79 -16.71 5.57
C VAL A 100 5.44 -16.21 4.29
N PHE A 101 5.57 -14.90 4.11
CA PHE A 101 6.28 -14.31 2.99
C PHE A 101 7.76 -14.73 2.97
N TYR A 102 8.42 -14.67 4.12
CA TYR A 102 9.83 -15.10 4.22
C TYR A 102 10.01 -16.58 3.92
N GLU A 103 9.12 -17.44 4.41
CA GLU A 103 9.17 -18.88 4.11
C GLU A 103 8.90 -19.15 2.61
N MET A 104 8.00 -18.43 1.97
CA MET A 104 7.81 -18.55 0.53
C MET A 104 9.05 -18.09 -0.24
N LYS A 105 9.60 -16.94 0.10
CA LYS A 105 10.83 -16.40 -0.53
C LYS A 105 12.00 -17.36 -0.43
N LYS A 106 12.18 -18.00 0.71
CA LYS A 106 13.24 -19.01 0.96
C LYS A 106 13.05 -20.29 0.15
N ASN A 107 11.81 -20.63 -0.19
CA ASN A 107 11.49 -21.92 -0.79
C ASN A 107 11.09 -21.82 -2.29
N VAL A 108 10.92 -20.64 -2.84
CA VAL A 108 10.42 -20.46 -4.23
C VAL A 108 11.30 -21.14 -5.27
N GLU A 109 12.62 -21.15 -5.07
CA GLU A 109 13.57 -21.82 -5.97
C GLU A 109 13.39 -23.34 -6.04
N LYS A 110 12.85 -23.96 -4.97
CA LYS A 110 12.57 -25.40 -4.94
C LYS A 110 11.49 -25.82 -5.93
N LEU A 111 10.68 -24.89 -6.41
CA LEU A 111 9.64 -25.14 -7.42
C LEU A 111 10.23 -25.39 -8.82
N GLY A 112 11.53 -25.20 -9.02
CA GLY A 112 12.16 -25.27 -10.34
C GLY A 112 11.78 -24.09 -11.22
N THR A 113 11.65 -24.31 -12.53
CA THR A 113 11.22 -23.25 -13.44
C THR A 113 9.79 -22.79 -13.10
N LEU A 114 9.66 -21.52 -12.76
CA LEU A 114 8.33 -20.96 -12.48
C LEU A 114 7.48 -20.89 -13.76
N ARG A 115 6.19 -21.17 -13.62
CA ARG A 115 5.25 -21.19 -14.74
C ARG A 115 4.09 -20.23 -14.57
N MET A 116 3.65 -19.99 -13.33
CA MET A 116 2.53 -19.09 -13.06
C MET A 116 2.53 -18.66 -11.60
N ALA A 117 2.12 -17.43 -11.35
CA ALA A 117 1.72 -16.95 -10.02
C ALA A 117 0.31 -16.34 -10.09
N LEU A 118 -0.54 -16.67 -9.14
CA LEU A 118 -1.90 -16.19 -9.03
C LEU A 118 -2.11 -15.62 -7.64
N CYS A 119 -2.50 -14.35 -7.56
CA CYS A 119 -2.82 -13.66 -6.32
C CYS A 119 -4.22 -13.07 -6.39
N ASN A 120 -5.00 -13.25 -5.35
CA ASN A 120 -6.32 -12.65 -5.24
C ASN A 120 -6.53 -12.00 -3.88
N TYR A 121 -6.90 -10.73 -3.92
CA TYR A 121 -7.41 -9.99 -2.79
C TYR A 121 -8.73 -9.32 -3.18
N SER A 122 -9.84 -9.95 -2.87
CA SER A 122 -11.18 -9.44 -3.09
C SER A 122 -11.87 -9.23 -1.74
N GLN A 123 -12.51 -8.09 -1.58
CA GLN A 123 -13.22 -7.74 -0.35
C GLN A 123 -14.33 -6.75 -0.67
N TYR A 124 -15.57 -7.13 -0.37
CA TYR A 124 -16.73 -6.24 -0.47
C TYR A 124 -16.84 -5.41 0.83
N PRO A 125 -16.40 -4.16 0.88
CA PRO A 125 -16.53 -3.33 2.08
C PRO A 125 -17.89 -2.64 2.13
N SER A 126 -18.40 -2.36 3.32
CA SER A 126 -19.64 -1.57 3.51
C SER A 126 -19.60 -0.17 2.86
N ARG A 127 -18.38 0.36 2.61
CA ARG A 127 -18.19 1.62 1.88
C ARG A 127 -18.57 1.52 0.41
N TYR A 128 -18.66 0.33 -0.16
CA TYR A 128 -19.11 0.15 -1.54
C TYR A 128 -20.63 0.39 -1.67
N ASP A 129 -21.42 -0.01 -0.67
CA ASP A 129 -22.87 0.32 -0.64
C ASP A 129 -23.08 1.84 -0.62
N ALA A 130 -22.34 2.55 0.26
CA ALA A 130 -22.38 4.01 0.32
C ALA A 130 -21.96 4.66 -1.02
N TYR A 131 -20.93 4.10 -1.68
CA TYR A 131 -20.51 4.55 -3.02
C TYR A 131 -21.63 4.39 -4.07
N LEU A 132 -22.37 3.28 -4.06
CA LEU A 132 -23.50 3.05 -4.96
C LEU A 132 -24.66 4.02 -4.69
N GLU A 133 -24.82 4.47 -3.45
CA GLU A 133 -25.79 5.49 -3.04
C GLU A 133 -25.31 6.93 -3.31
N GLY A 134 -24.07 7.11 -3.80
CA GLY A 134 -23.50 8.41 -4.13
C GLY A 134 -22.72 9.07 -2.99
N ASP A 135 -22.54 8.42 -1.84
CA ASP A 135 -21.65 8.86 -0.77
C ASP A 135 -20.21 8.37 -1.06
N ILE A 136 -19.45 9.20 -1.77
CA ILE A 136 -18.15 8.87 -2.28
C ILE A 136 -17.08 9.15 -1.21
N THR A 137 -16.60 8.10 -0.57
CA THR A 137 -15.46 8.19 0.36
C THR A 137 -14.13 8.28 -0.41
N HIS A 138 -13.07 8.79 0.24
CA HIS A 138 -11.75 8.93 -0.38
C HIS A 138 -11.19 7.63 -0.98
N SER A 139 -11.57 6.46 -0.46
CA SER A 139 -11.14 5.15 -0.97
C SER A 139 -11.84 4.74 -2.28
N PHE A 140 -12.84 5.49 -2.71
CA PHE A 140 -13.55 5.35 -3.98
C PHE A 140 -13.53 6.64 -4.83
N ASP A 141 -12.61 7.56 -4.52
CA ASP A 141 -12.48 8.83 -5.24
C ASP A 141 -11.12 8.90 -5.95
N PRO A 142 -11.09 9.06 -7.29
CA PRO A 142 -9.86 9.22 -8.05
C PRO A 142 -8.98 10.39 -7.57
N ALA A 143 -9.59 11.48 -7.09
CA ALA A 143 -8.87 12.65 -6.60
C ALA A 143 -7.99 12.37 -5.37
N TYR A 144 -8.28 11.29 -4.67
CA TYR A 144 -7.51 10.85 -3.50
C TYR A 144 -6.70 9.59 -3.74
N TYR A 145 -6.51 9.18 -5.00
CA TYR A 145 -5.83 7.93 -5.37
C TYR A 145 -6.47 6.71 -4.69
N GLY A 146 -7.83 6.67 -4.72
CA GLY A 146 -8.60 5.51 -4.31
C GLY A 146 -8.55 4.40 -5.35
N GLY A 147 -9.49 3.46 -5.26
CA GLY A 147 -9.65 2.38 -6.23
C GLY A 147 -9.05 1.05 -5.80
N ALA A 148 -9.35 0.03 -6.58
CA ALA A 148 -8.95 -1.33 -6.27
C ALA A 148 -7.45 -1.55 -6.47
N LEU A 149 -6.83 -0.92 -7.45
CA LEU A 149 -5.41 -1.04 -7.72
C LEU A 149 -4.59 -0.53 -6.55
N TYR A 150 -4.84 0.70 -6.11
CA TYR A 150 -4.07 1.36 -5.06
C TYR A 150 -4.38 0.85 -3.65
N ASP A 151 -5.64 0.49 -3.38
CA ASP A 151 -6.06 0.17 -2.01
C ASP A 151 -5.93 -1.32 -1.67
N ILE A 152 -6.20 -2.18 -2.63
CA ILE A 152 -6.28 -3.64 -2.45
C ILE A 152 -5.17 -4.37 -3.23
N ASN A 153 -5.05 -4.10 -4.54
CA ASN A 153 -4.16 -4.89 -5.39
C ASN A 153 -2.68 -4.58 -5.14
N VAL A 154 -2.39 -3.46 -4.50
CA VAL A 154 -1.04 -3.09 -4.02
C VAL A 154 -0.39 -4.21 -3.19
N TYR A 155 -1.15 -4.93 -2.38
CA TYR A 155 -0.63 -6.05 -1.60
C TYR A 155 -0.19 -7.24 -2.47
N ASN A 156 -0.97 -7.56 -3.52
CA ASN A 156 -0.60 -8.59 -4.50
C ASN A 156 0.65 -8.19 -5.28
N ILE A 157 0.76 -6.90 -5.65
CA ILE A 157 1.91 -6.35 -6.36
C ILE A 157 3.16 -6.49 -5.49
N HIS A 158 3.11 -6.04 -4.26
CA HIS A 158 4.24 -6.18 -3.33
C HIS A 158 4.65 -7.63 -3.12
N TYR A 159 3.67 -8.54 -3.05
CA TYR A 159 3.93 -9.96 -2.92
C TYR A 159 4.72 -10.50 -4.11
N CYS A 160 4.26 -10.21 -5.33
CA CYS A 160 4.92 -10.66 -6.56
C CYS A 160 6.29 -10.02 -6.75
N VAL A 161 6.38 -8.69 -6.62
CA VAL A 161 7.64 -7.96 -6.78
C VAL A 161 8.66 -8.35 -5.72
N GLY A 162 8.21 -8.56 -4.47
CA GLY A 162 9.06 -9.02 -3.38
C GLY A 162 9.64 -10.42 -3.57
N LEU A 163 8.92 -11.31 -4.26
CA LEU A 163 9.36 -12.68 -4.56
C LEU A 163 10.17 -12.79 -5.86
N PHE A 164 9.75 -12.08 -6.91
CA PHE A 164 10.25 -12.30 -8.27
C PHE A 164 11.06 -11.13 -8.82
N GLY A 165 11.10 -10.00 -8.11
CA GLY A 165 11.71 -8.77 -8.60
C GLY A 165 10.81 -7.99 -9.57
N GLU A 166 11.41 -7.06 -10.29
CA GLU A 166 10.73 -6.17 -11.24
C GLU A 166 10.24 -6.95 -12.47
N PRO A 167 8.95 -6.81 -12.87
CA PRO A 167 8.44 -7.42 -14.09
C PRO A 167 8.96 -6.68 -15.33
N LYS A 168 9.01 -7.38 -16.48
CA LYS A 168 9.40 -6.80 -17.78
C LYS A 168 8.31 -5.94 -18.41
N ASP A 169 7.06 -6.27 -18.13
CA ASP A 169 5.89 -5.57 -18.65
C ASP A 169 4.72 -5.71 -17.68
N VAL A 170 3.79 -4.77 -17.74
CA VAL A 170 2.64 -4.66 -16.83
C VAL A 170 1.39 -4.30 -17.63
N ASN A 171 0.33 -5.08 -17.48
CA ASN A 171 -0.94 -4.84 -18.15
C ASN A 171 -2.07 -4.86 -17.12
N TYR A 172 -2.84 -3.77 -17.02
CA TYR A 172 -3.98 -3.66 -16.10
C TYR A 172 -5.31 -3.60 -16.85
N TYR A 173 -6.28 -4.39 -16.40
CA TYR A 173 -7.62 -4.49 -16.95
C TYR A 173 -8.64 -4.17 -15.84
N PRO A 174 -9.03 -2.88 -15.68
CA PRO A 174 -9.95 -2.45 -14.64
C PRO A 174 -11.41 -2.64 -15.01
N ASN A 175 -12.26 -2.86 -14.02
CA ASN A 175 -13.68 -2.54 -14.06
C ASN A 175 -13.88 -1.13 -13.49
N ILE A 176 -14.45 -0.24 -14.29
CA ILE A 176 -14.53 1.19 -13.96
C ILE A 176 -15.94 1.53 -13.48
N GLY A 177 -16.01 2.15 -12.31
CA GLY A 177 -17.24 2.69 -11.73
C GLY A 177 -17.66 4.03 -12.35
N PRO A 178 -18.86 4.54 -12.00
CA PRO A 178 -19.47 5.72 -12.64
C PRO A 178 -18.68 7.02 -12.50
N ASN A 179 -17.82 7.15 -11.50
CA ASN A 179 -16.97 8.32 -11.29
C ASN A 179 -15.55 8.16 -11.86
N GLY A 180 -15.31 7.10 -12.66
CA GLY A 180 -14.01 6.83 -13.28
C GLY A 180 -13.01 6.08 -12.40
N ILE A 181 -13.39 5.67 -11.17
CA ILE A 181 -12.53 4.86 -10.30
C ILE A 181 -12.58 3.39 -10.71
N ASP A 182 -11.48 2.66 -10.56
CA ASP A 182 -11.48 1.21 -10.65
C ASP A 182 -12.08 0.61 -9.36
N THR A 183 -13.16 -0.15 -9.50
CA THR A 183 -13.80 -0.87 -8.39
C THR A 183 -13.25 -2.28 -8.21
N SER A 184 -12.76 -2.84 -9.29
CA SER A 184 -12.01 -4.11 -9.33
C SER A 184 -11.11 -4.14 -10.56
N GLY A 185 -10.20 -5.10 -10.63
CA GLY A 185 -9.36 -5.26 -11.81
C GLY A 185 -8.39 -6.41 -11.72
N THR A 186 -7.88 -6.76 -12.90
CA THR A 186 -6.85 -7.79 -13.08
C THR A 186 -5.58 -7.15 -13.60
N LEU A 187 -4.49 -7.32 -12.86
CA LEU A 187 -3.15 -6.90 -13.25
C LEU A 187 -2.34 -8.13 -13.66
N VAL A 188 -1.69 -8.06 -14.81
CA VAL A 188 -0.76 -9.08 -15.30
C VAL A 188 0.65 -8.51 -15.26
N LEU A 189 1.51 -9.12 -14.46
CA LEU A 189 2.95 -8.85 -14.39
C LEU A 189 3.68 -9.88 -15.24
N VAL A 190 4.41 -9.44 -16.25
CA VAL A 190 5.10 -10.32 -17.21
C VAL A 190 6.57 -10.49 -16.78
N TYR A 191 6.99 -11.71 -16.55
CA TYR A 191 8.37 -12.09 -16.22
C TYR A 191 8.98 -12.98 -17.30
N ASP A 192 10.26 -13.30 -17.16
CA ASP A 192 10.91 -14.28 -18.03
C ASP A 192 10.34 -15.69 -17.82
N GLY A 193 9.63 -16.17 -18.81
CA GLY A 193 9.10 -17.54 -18.84
C GLY A 193 7.82 -17.80 -18.06
N PHE A 194 7.26 -16.79 -17.35
CA PHE A 194 5.98 -16.89 -16.66
C PHE A 194 5.28 -15.54 -16.51
N SER A 195 4.05 -15.57 -16.04
CA SER A 195 3.31 -14.35 -15.66
C SER A 195 2.72 -14.52 -14.26
N ALA A 196 2.63 -13.38 -13.55
CA ALA A 196 1.84 -13.28 -12.32
C ALA A 196 0.54 -12.53 -12.60
N VAL A 197 -0.57 -13.08 -12.15
CA VAL A 197 -1.91 -12.50 -12.27
C VAL A 197 -2.37 -12.07 -10.89
N CYS A 198 -2.60 -10.78 -10.72
CA CYS A 198 -3.02 -10.15 -9.48
C CYS A 198 -4.43 -9.60 -9.63
N THR A 199 -5.42 -10.21 -8.97
CA THR A 199 -6.79 -9.70 -8.95
C THR A 199 -7.08 -8.97 -7.67
N GLY A 200 -7.66 -7.79 -7.79
CA GLY A 200 -8.09 -6.96 -6.65
C GLY A 200 -9.52 -6.49 -6.85
N SER A 201 -10.37 -6.63 -5.85
CA SER A 201 -11.75 -6.21 -5.93
C SER A 201 -12.24 -5.54 -4.65
N LYS A 202 -13.02 -4.46 -4.84
CA LYS A 202 -13.79 -3.75 -3.82
C LYS A 202 -15.29 -3.77 -4.09
N ASP A 203 -15.72 -4.38 -5.20
CA ASP A 203 -17.11 -4.52 -5.66
C ASP A 203 -17.64 -5.95 -5.56
N SER A 204 -16.78 -6.88 -5.23
CA SER A 204 -17.11 -8.30 -5.03
C SER A 204 -16.23 -8.94 -3.96
N ASP A 205 -16.68 -10.05 -3.39
CA ASP A 205 -15.92 -10.82 -2.41
C ASP A 205 -15.59 -12.20 -2.95
N SER A 206 -14.42 -12.72 -2.59
CA SER A 206 -14.01 -14.09 -2.85
C SER A 206 -12.91 -14.53 -1.89
N PRO A 207 -12.64 -15.85 -1.76
CA PRO A 207 -11.51 -16.32 -0.98
C PRO A 207 -10.20 -15.68 -1.45
N GLY A 208 -9.44 -15.07 -0.53
CA GLY A 208 -8.09 -14.58 -0.83
C GLY A 208 -7.14 -15.75 -0.97
N TYR A 209 -6.16 -15.64 -1.87
CA TYR A 209 -5.10 -16.65 -2.00
C TYR A 209 -3.86 -16.10 -2.70
N VAL A 210 -2.74 -16.78 -2.46
CA VAL A 210 -1.54 -16.72 -3.29
C VAL A 210 -1.20 -18.13 -3.73
N SER A 211 -0.99 -18.36 -5.03
CA SER A 211 -0.58 -19.64 -5.59
C SER A 211 0.58 -19.44 -6.56
N ILE A 212 1.70 -20.12 -6.32
CA ILE A 212 2.90 -20.07 -7.15
C ILE A 212 3.15 -21.47 -7.67
N GLN A 213 3.28 -21.61 -8.99
CA GLN A 213 3.41 -22.89 -9.68
C GLN A 213 4.75 -22.97 -10.42
N GLY A 214 5.45 -24.07 -10.24
CA GLY A 214 6.66 -24.39 -10.94
C GLY A 214 6.65 -25.83 -11.43
N GLU A 215 7.66 -26.21 -12.19
CA GLU A 215 7.75 -27.56 -12.78
C GLU A 215 7.87 -28.68 -11.73
N LYS A 216 8.37 -28.37 -10.54
CA LYS A 216 8.59 -29.35 -9.47
C LYS A 216 7.52 -29.31 -8.37
N GLY A 217 6.50 -28.48 -8.50
CA GLY A 217 5.42 -28.38 -7.52
C GLY A 217 4.81 -26.99 -7.44
N PHE A 218 4.12 -26.73 -6.35
CA PHE A 218 3.48 -25.44 -6.10
C PHE A 218 3.55 -25.08 -4.63
N MET A 219 3.43 -23.79 -4.35
CA MET A 219 3.17 -23.25 -3.01
C MET A 219 1.83 -22.51 -3.04
N LYS A 220 1.07 -22.60 -1.95
CA LYS A 220 -0.22 -21.95 -1.83
C LYS A 220 -0.41 -21.37 -0.43
N ILE A 221 -1.02 -20.21 -0.37
CA ILE A 221 -1.58 -19.61 0.84
C ILE A 221 -3.08 -19.45 0.61
N ASP A 222 -3.89 -19.93 1.57
CA ASP A 222 -5.35 -19.83 1.53
C ASP A 222 -5.81 -18.64 2.41
N SER A 223 -5.25 -17.46 2.16
CA SER A 223 -5.65 -16.21 2.80
C SER A 223 -5.33 -15.00 1.90
N LYS A 224 -5.89 -13.85 2.25
CA LYS A 224 -5.53 -12.57 1.63
C LYS A 224 -4.04 -12.29 1.92
N PRO A 225 -3.26 -11.75 0.96
CA PRO A 225 -1.81 -11.53 1.13
C PRO A 225 -1.42 -10.70 2.36
N ASN A 226 -2.26 -9.77 2.77
CA ASN A 226 -2.02 -8.91 3.93
C ASN A 226 -2.29 -9.56 5.30
N ILE A 227 -2.85 -10.78 5.32
CA ILE A 227 -3.23 -11.49 6.56
C ILE A 227 -2.41 -12.78 6.73
N ALA A 228 -1.70 -13.19 5.69
CA ALA A 228 -0.93 -14.44 5.64
C ALA A 228 0.21 -14.47 6.67
#